data_3a73e7a0a9de2f59449d4a7236513442
#
_entry.id   3a73e7a0a9de2f59449d4a7236513442
#
_cell.length_a   1.000
_cell.length_b   1.000
_cell.length_c   1.000
_cell.angle_alpha   90.00
_cell.angle_beta   90.00
_cell.angle_gamma   90.00
#
_symmetry.space_group_name_H-M   'P 1'
#
loop_
_entity.id
_entity.type
_entity.pdbx_description
1 polymer ?
#
loop_
_entity_poly.entity_id
_entity_poly.type
_entity_poly.pdbx_seq_one_letter_code
_entity_poly.pdbx_strand_id
1 'polypeptide(L)'
;MKKYILYAGVNGAGKSTLYRTTHYQDIMPRVNTDEILREFGDWRNTSDLMKAGRIAVERLNSYLCEGITFNQETTLCGHTILRTIRRAKQLGYVIELHYVGVDTAEIAKQRVARRVELGGHGIPDIDIDKRFGESLKNLHEIIDFCDLSALYDNTDKFRRFAIYKNGELVRLSKNIPEWYRKWREGYF
;
A
#
# COMPACT_ATOMS: atom_id res chain seq x y z
N MET A 1 -16.12 7.72 -14.51
CA MET A 1 -15.87 6.37 -13.96
C MET A 1 -15.14 6.56 -12.63
N LYS A 2 -15.67 6.04 -11.53
CA LYS A 2 -15.08 6.21 -10.19
C LYS A 2 -13.92 5.22 -10.00
N LYS A 3 -12.82 5.71 -9.40
CA LYS A 3 -11.61 4.92 -9.17
C LYS A 3 -11.26 4.84 -7.69
N TYR A 4 -10.77 3.70 -7.28
CA TYR A 4 -10.07 3.52 -6.00
C TYR A 4 -8.63 3.13 -6.30
N ILE A 5 -7.71 4.05 -5.99
CA ILE A 5 -6.28 3.91 -6.29
C ILE A 5 -5.54 3.55 -5.00
N LEU A 6 -4.80 2.46 -5.03
CA LEU A 6 -4.06 1.93 -3.89
C LEU A 6 -2.55 2.12 -4.10
N TYR A 7 -1.88 2.77 -3.15
CA TYR A 7 -0.43 2.77 -3.01
C TYR A 7 -0.07 1.82 -1.88
N ALA A 8 0.33 0.60 -2.24
CA ALA A 8 0.47 -0.51 -1.31
C ALA A 8 1.92 -1.00 -1.15
N GLY A 9 2.20 -1.69 -0.06
CA GLY A 9 3.51 -2.26 0.27
C GLY A 9 3.91 -2.03 1.73
N VAL A 10 4.88 -2.78 2.24
CA VAL A 10 5.32 -2.70 3.63
C VAL A 10 5.82 -1.29 4.01
N ASN A 11 5.84 -1.00 5.30
CA ASN A 11 6.46 0.24 5.82
C ASN A 11 7.93 0.32 5.36
N GLY A 12 8.40 1.49 4.94
CA GLY A 12 9.75 1.65 4.40
C GLY A 12 9.93 1.25 2.93
N ALA A 13 8.94 0.63 2.27
CA ALA A 13 9.04 0.24 0.86
C ALA A 13 9.14 1.42 -0.13
N GLY A 14 8.61 2.61 0.22
CA GLY A 14 8.69 3.80 -0.64
C GLY A 14 7.36 4.23 -1.27
N LYS A 15 6.21 3.81 -0.73
CA LYS A 15 4.86 4.17 -1.20
C LYS A 15 4.64 5.68 -1.32
N SER A 16 4.95 6.42 -0.26
CA SER A 16 4.78 7.90 -0.24
C SER A 16 5.71 8.59 -1.24
N THR A 17 6.87 8.01 -1.55
CA THR A 17 7.76 8.48 -2.60
C THR A 17 7.11 8.30 -3.97
N LEU A 18 6.55 7.11 -4.23
CA LEU A 18 5.80 6.85 -5.47
C LEU A 18 4.63 7.82 -5.62
N TYR A 19 3.80 7.96 -4.57
CA TYR A 19 2.66 8.87 -4.60
C TYR A 19 3.07 10.29 -5.01
N ARG A 20 4.18 10.82 -4.43
CA ARG A 20 4.69 12.16 -4.77
C ARG A 20 5.17 12.32 -6.21
N THR A 21 5.46 11.23 -6.91
CA THR A 21 5.82 11.27 -8.34
C THR A 21 4.61 11.19 -9.27
N THR A 22 3.42 10.92 -8.73
CA THR A 22 2.19 10.86 -9.52
C THR A 22 1.54 12.24 -9.65
N HIS A 23 0.76 12.43 -10.71
CA HIS A 23 0.01 13.67 -10.94
C HIS A 23 -1.31 13.75 -10.13
N TYR A 24 -1.51 12.84 -9.17
CA TYR A 24 -2.74 12.77 -8.36
C TYR A 24 -2.68 13.58 -7.05
N GLN A 25 -1.55 14.26 -6.80
CA GLN A 25 -1.44 15.16 -5.66
C GLN A 25 -2.47 16.30 -5.82
N ASP A 26 -3.21 16.55 -4.74
CA ASP A 26 -4.21 17.63 -4.64
C ASP A 26 -5.42 17.55 -5.61
N ILE A 27 -5.52 16.50 -6.43
CA ILE A 27 -6.61 16.34 -7.42
C ILE A 27 -7.76 15.49 -6.86
N MET A 28 -7.48 14.59 -5.91
CA MET A 28 -8.48 13.70 -5.34
C MET A 28 -8.27 13.47 -3.85
N PRO A 29 -9.34 13.16 -3.10
CA PRO A 29 -9.23 12.78 -1.69
C PRO A 29 -8.24 11.64 -1.46
N ARG A 30 -7.49 11.75 -0.35
CA ARG A 30 -6.49 10.77 0.07
C ARG A 30 -6.79 10.24 1.45
N VAL A 31 -6.62 8.94 1.63
CA VAL A 31 -6.65 8.30 2.94
C VAL A 31 -5.26 7.71 3.24
N ASN A 32 -4.57 8.30 4.20
CA ASN A 32 -3.30 7.82 4.73
C ASN A 32 -3.34 7.93 6.25
N THR A 33 -3.31 6.79 6.94
CA THR A 33 -3.41 6.72 8.39
C THR A 33 -2.28 7.48 9.09
N ASP A 34 -1.06 7.47 8.52
CA ASP A 34 0.09 8.21 9.06
C ASP A 34 -0.10 9.73 8.94
N GLU A 35 -0.74 10.21 7.87
CA GLU A 35 -1.08 11.62 7.68
C GLU A 35 -2.19 12.04 8.64
N ILE A 36 -3.24 11.23 8.78
CA ILE A 36 -4.34 11.46 9.74
C ILE A 36 -3.80 11.52 11.17
N LEU A 37 -2.91 10.61 11.54
CA LEU A 37 -2.32 10.60 12.87
C LEU A 37 -1.55 11.89 13.18
N ARG A 38 -0.79 12.42 12.22
CA ARG A 38 -0.02 13.67 12.41
C ARG A 38 -0.89 14.91 12.67
N GLU A 39 -2.17 14.87 12.31
CA GLU A 39 -3.09 15.98 12.55
C GLU A 39 -3.38 16.19 14.04
N PHE A 40 -3.28 15.13 14.89
CA PHE A 40 -3.72 15.22 16.29
C PHE A 40 -2.96 14.36 17.31
N GLY A 41 -2.02 13.49 16.87
CA GLY A 41 -1.47 12.47 17.76
C GLY A 41 -0.01 12.11 17.53
N ASP A 42 0.47 11.20 18.39
CA ASP A 42 1.81 10.62 18.34
C ASP A 42 1.74 9.12 18.02
N TRP A 43 2.60 8.67 17.10
CA TRP A 43 2.71 7.25 16.72
C TRP A 43 3.16 6.32 17.85
N ARG A 44 3.74 6.87 18.92
CA ARG A 44 4.12 6.13 20.15
C ARG A 44 2.90 5.84 21.03
N ASN A 45 1.79 6.51 20.79
CA ASN A 45 0.56 6.34 21.55
C ASN A 45 -0.41 5.42 20.83
N THR A 46 -0.65 4.24 21.42
CA THR A 46 -1.57 3.24 20.86
C THR A 46 -3.00 3.76 20.70
N SER A 47 -3.47 4.61 21.62
CA SER A 47 -4.82 5.22 21.53
C SER A 47 -4.95 6.11 20.30
N ASP A 48 -3.90 6.91 19.98
CA ASP A 48 -3.90 7.80 18.83
C ASP A 48 -3.84 7.00 17.54
N LEU A 49 -3.03 5.91 17.50
CA LEU A 49 -3.00 4.99 16.36
C LEU A 49 -4.38 4.36 16.09
N MET A 50 -5.07 3.90 17.14
CA MET A 50 -6.40 3.33 17.01
C MET A 50 -7.43 4.37 16.54
N LYS A 51 -7.33 5.61 17.03
CA LYS A 51 -8.20 6.72 16.60
C LYS A 51 -7.96 7.06 15.13
N ALA A 52 -6.70 7.18 14.70
CA ALA A 52 -6.35 7.43 13.30
C ALA A 52 -6.87 6.33 12.37
N GLY A 53 -6.74 5.07 12.79
CA GLY A 53 -7.28 3.93 12.05
C GLY A 53 -8.81 3.98 11.89
N ARG A 54 -9.55 4.36 12.95
CA ARG A 54 -11.02 4.54 12.87
C ARG A 54 -11.40 5.65 11.91
N ILE A 55 -10.77 6.81 12.01
CA ILE A 55 -11.00 7.94 11.08
C ILE A 55 -10.71 7.53 9.63
N ALA A 56 -9.62 6.78 9.39
CA ALA A 56 -9.31 6.28 8.05
C ALA A 56 -10.44 5.38 7.50
N VAL A 57 -10.97 4.46 8.32
CA VAL A 57 -12.08 3.57 7.93
C VAL A 57 -13.37 4.37 7.67
N GLU A 58 -13.66 5.36 8.49
CA GLU A 58 -14.83 6.25 8.30
C GLU A 58 -14.73 7.03 7.00
N ARG A 59 -13.58 7.65 6.71
CA ARG A 59 -13.32 8.35 5.43
C ARG A 59 -13.47 7.42 4.23
N LEU A 60 -12.90 6.20 4.29
CA LEU A 60 -13.05 5.20 3.23
C LEU A 60 -14.51 4.82 2.97
N ASN A 61 -15.28 4.59 4.04
CA ASN A 61 -16.69 4.26 3.93
C ASN A 61 -17.52 5.40 3.31
N SER A 62 -17.26 6.65 3.73
CA SER A 62 -17.91 7.84 3.17
C SER A 62 -17.64 7.94 1.66
N TYR A 63 -16.37 7.89 1.23
CA TYR A 63 -16.00 7.98 -0.19
C TYR A 63 -16.61 6.86 -1.04
N LEU A 64 -16.65 5.64 -0.50
CA LEU A 64 -17.28 4.51 -1.19
C LEU A 64 -18.80 4.70 -1.33
N CYS A 65 -19.49 5.19 -0.28
CA CYS A 65 -20.93 5.44 -0.33
C CYS A 65 -21.29 6.60 -1.26
N GLU A 66 -20.49 7.65 -1.27
CA GLU A 66 -20.68 8.83 -2.10
C GLU A 66 -20.23 8.64 -3.57
N GLY A 67 -19.55 7.54 -3.87
CA GLY A 67 -19.06 7.26 -5.23
C GLY A 67 -17.90 8.14 -5.68
N ILE A 68 -17.13 8.69 -4.73
CA ILE A 68 -16.00 9.58 -4.97
C ILE A 68 -14.78 8.81 -5.47
N THR A 69 -14.05 9.34 -6.44
CA THR A 69 -12.71 8.85 -6.80
C THR A 69 -11.71 9.28 -5.73
N PHE A 70 -10.95 8.33 -5.18
CA PHE A 70 -10.00 8.59 -4.10
C PHE A 70 -8.78 7.67 -4.17
N ASN A 71 -7.73 8.02 -3.41
CA ASN A 71 -6.58 7.15 -3.22
C ASN A 71 -6.36 6.80 -1.75
N GLN A 72 -5.71 5.65 -1.52
CA GLN A 72 -5.30 5.21 -0.21
C GLN A 72 -3.85 4.77 -0.21
N GLU A 73 -3.08 5.19 0.79
CA GLU A 73 -1.81 4.57 1.13
C GLU A 73 -2.03 3.49 2.20
N THR A 74 -1.53 2.28 1.96
CA THR A 74 -1.76 1.11 2.83
C THR A 74 -0.55 0.18 2.86
N THR A 75 -0.34 -0.52 3.99
CA THR A 75 0.58 -1.65 4.05
C THR A 75 0.02 -2.91 3.39
N LEU A 76 -1.25 -2.89 3.00
CA LEU A 76 -1.98 -4.03 2.46
C LEU A 76 -2.15 -5.18 3.47
N CYS A 77 -2.10 -4.89 4.77
CA CYS A 77 -2.23 -5.88 5.84
C CYS A 77 -3.64 -5.90 6.45
N GLY A 78 -4.02 -7.04 6.99
CA GLY A 78 -5.31 -7.26 7.65
C GLY A 78 -6.46 -7.57 6.69
N HIS A 79 -7.50 -8.19 7.24
CA HIS A 79 -8.68 -8.57 6.46
C HIS A 79 -9.57 -7.37 6.07
N THR A 80 -9.46 -6.26 6.78
CA THR A 80 -10.29 -5.08 6.53
C THR A 80 -10.01 -4.48 5.15
N ILE A 81 -8.73 -4.38 4.76
CA ILE A 81 -8.36 -3.86 3.44
C ILE A 81 -8.90 -4.73 2.30
N LEU A 82 -8.80 -6.06 2.46
CA LEU A 82 -9.32 -7.01 1.46
C LEU A 82 -10.83 -6.86 1.28
N ARG A 83 -11.58 -6.74 2.41
CA ARG A 83 -13.04 -6.50 2.37
C ARG A 83 -13.37 -5.17 1.71
N THR A 84 -12.62 -4.12 2.00
CA THR A 84 -12.82 -2.79 1.41
C THR A 84 -12.62 -2.82 -0.10
N ILE A 85 -11.58 -3.48 -0.59
CA ILE A 85 -11.31 -3.61 -2.03
C ILE A 85 -12.44 -4.40 -2.72
N ARG A 86 -12.84 -5.55 -2.15
CA ARG A 86 -13.96 -6.36 -2.70
C ARG A 86 -15.26 -5.56 -2.74
N ARG A 87 -15.58 -4.83 -1.67
CA ARG A 87 -16.76 -3.95 -1.62
C ARG A 87 -16.69 -2.83 -2.66
N ALA A 88 -15.53 -2.19 -2.83
CA ALA A 88 -15.35 -1.17 -3.86
C ALA A 88 -15.62 -1.73 -5.26
N LYS A 89 -15.12 -2.94 -5.54
CA LYS A 89 -15.38 -3.62 -6.82
C LYS A 89 -16.87 -3.89 -7.03
N GLN A 90 -17.59 -4.39 -6.00
CA GLN A 90 -19.04 -4.61 -6.03
C GLN A 90 -19.82 -3.31 -6.27
N LEU A 91 -19.33 -2.18 -5.75
CA LEU A 91 -19.89 -0.85 -5.97
C LEU A 91 -19.53 -0.26 -7.35
N GLY A 92 -18.84 -0.99 -8.22
CA GLY A 92 -18.49 -0.57 -9.58
C GLY A 92 -17.30 0.39 -9.65
N TYR A 93 -16.40 0.38 -8.66
CA TYR A 93 -15.13 1.09 -8.76
C TYR A 93 -14.15 0.36 -9.67
N VAL A 94 -13.39 1.12 -10.43
CA VAL A 94 -12.16 0.64 -11.05
C VAL A 94 -11.07 0.64 -10.00
N ILE A 95 -10.46 -0.51 -9.76
CA ILE A 95 -9.41 -0.70 -8.76
C ILE A 95 -8.05 -0.60 -9.45
N GLU A 96 -7.26 0.38 -9.05
CA GLU A 96 -5.90 0.58 -9.55
C GLU A 96 -4.90 0.39 -8.41
N LEU A 97 -4.01 -0.59 -8.53
CA LEU A 97 -3.02 -0.95 -7.52
C LEU A 97 -1.61 -0.56 -7.97
N HIS A 98 -0.93 0.22 -7.15
CA HIS A 98 0.51 0.48 -7.24
C HIS A 98 1.20 -0.18 -6.05
N TYR A 99 1.81 -1.33 -6.25
CA TYR A 99 2.49 -2.07 -5.18
C TYR A 99 4.00 -1.85 -5.24
N VAL A 100 4.58 -1.43 -4.12
CA VAL A 100 6.03 -1.24 -3.97
C VAL A 100 6.58 -2.34 -3.06
N GLY A 101 7.41 -3.20 -3.60
CA GLY A 101 8.13 -4.24 -2.87
C GLY A 101 9.61 -3.93 -2.68
N VAL A 102 10.21 -4.63 -1.71
CA VAL A 102 11.64 -4.71 -1.43
C VAL A 102 12.01 -6.16 -1.14
N ASP A 103 13.25 -6.57 -1.38
CA ASP A 103 13.66 -7.97 -1.31
C ASP A 103 13.59 -8.55 0.11
N THR A 104 13.78 -7.74 1.15
CA THR A 104 13.78 -8.21 2.54
C THR A 104 13.11 -7.23 3.50
N ALA A 105 12.60 -7.76 4.61
CA ALA A 105 12.09 -6.95 5.72
C ALA A 105 13.20 -6.08 6.34
N GLU A 106 14.46 -6.54 6.30
CA GLU A 106 15.59 -5.81 6.84
C GLU A 106 15.84 -4.48 6.13
N ILE A 107 15.74 -4.45 4.80
CA ILE A 107 15.79 -3.21 4.01
C ILE A 107 14.68 -2.23 4.46
N ALA A 108 13.49 -2.76 4.70
CA ALA A 108 12.36 -1.96 5.16
C ALA A 108 12.61 -1.37 6.56
N LYS A 109 13.14 -2.17 7.52
CA LYS A 109 13.49 -1.74 8.89
C LYS A 109 14.54 -0.63 8.88
N GLN A 110 15.64 -0.83 8.15
CA GLN A 110 16.71 0.17 8.03
C GLN A 110 16.17 1.52 7.54
N ARG A 111 15.27 1.51 6.57
CA ARG A 111 14.65 2.75 6.05
C ARG A 111 13.70 3.40 7.03
N VAL A 112 12.97 2.60 7.81
CA VAL A 112 12.10 3.12 8.89
C VAL A 112 12.96 3.71 10.00
N ALA A 113 14.04 3.04 10.44
CA ALA A 113 14.98 3.55 11.43
C ALA A 113 15.57 4.90 11.01
N ARG A 114 16.10 4.99 9.77
CA ARG A 114 16.61 6.25 9.22
C ARG A 114 15.56 7.36 9.18
N ARG A 115 14.31 7.03 8.86
CA ARG A 115 13.20 7.99 8.87
C ARG A 115 12.94 8.52 10.28
N VAL A 116 13.03 7.67 11.32
CA VAL A 116 12.87 8.07 12.72
C VAL A 116 14.01 8.99 13.17
N GLU A 117 15.25 8.70 12.81
CA GLU A 117 16.41 9.59 13.06
C GLU A 117 16.19 10.99 12.48
N LEU A 118 15.49 11.09 11.36
CA LEU A 118 15.12 12.36 10.71
C LEU A 118 13.82 12.98 11.27
N GLY A 119 13.31 12.49 12.41
CA GLY A 119 12.11 13.01 13.07
C GLY A 119 10.79 12.49 12.50
N GLY A 120 10.81 11.45 11.67
CA GLY A 120 9.62 10.88 11.08
C GLY A 120 8.95 9.80 11.95
N HIS A 121 7.82 9.30 11.47
CA HIS A 121 7.02 8.24 12.09
C HIS A 121 7.75 6.89 12.11
N GLY A 122 7.80 6.25 13.27
CA GLY A 122 8.39 4.93 13.48
C GLY A 122 7.35 3.81 13.58
N ILE A 123 7.84 2.57 13.52
CA ILE A 123 7.07 1.35 13.74
C ILE A 123 8.01 0.32 14.34
N PRO A 124 7.57 -0.49 15.34
CA PRO A 124 8.39 -1.58 15.87
C PRO A 124 8.82 -2.57 14.77
N ASP A 125 10.06 -3.04 14.85
CA ASP A 125 10.64 -3.98 13.86
C ASP A 125 9.81 -5.26 13.71
N ILE A 126 9.29 -5.80 14.83
CA ILE A 126 8.44 -6.99 14.83
C ILE A 126 7.15 -6.79 14.00
N ASP A 127 6.61 -5.58 13.99
CA ASP A 127 5.44 -5.25 13.17
C ASP A 127 5.81 -5.17 11.68
N ILE A 128 7.04 -4.71 11.35
CA ILE A 128 7.53 -4.68 9.97
C ILE A 128 7.70 -6.11 9.45
N ASP A 129 8.28 -7.03 10.24
CA ASP A 129 8.44 -8.44 9.89
C ASP A 129 7.10 -9.10 9.60
N LYS A 130 6.13 -8.93 10.50
CA LYS A 130 4.78 -9.46 10.34
C LYS A 130 4.11 -8.91 9.09
N ARG A 131 4.18 -7.59 8.90
CA ARG A 131 3.54 -6.92 7.75
C ARG A 131 4.21 -7.23 6.43
N PHE A 132 5.50 -7.58 6.42
CA PHE A 132 6.22 -7.93 5.20
C PHE A 132 5.60 -9.16 4.52
N GLY A 133 5.46 -10.27 5.24
CA GLY A 133 4.84 -11.49 4.72
C GLY A 133 3.35 -11.30 4.43
N GLU A 134 2.61 -10.67 5.37
CA GLU A 134 1.16 -10.46 5.22
C GLU A 134 0.82 -9.57 4.01
N SER A 135 1.61 -8.53 3.76
CA SER A 135 1.44 -7.65 2.59
C SER A 135 1.58 -8.41 1.27
N LEU A 136 2.57 -9.29 1.17
CA LEU A 136 2.81 -10.10 -0.02
C LEU A 136 1.73 -11.19 -0.20
N LYS A 137 1.30 -11.82 0.90
CA LYS A 137 0.17 -12.75 0.87
C LYS A 137 -1.11 -12.07 0.37
N ASN A 138 -1.43 -10.89 0.92
CA ASN A 138 -2.61 -10.15 0.53
C ASN A 138 -2.51 -9.60 -0.90
N LEU A 139 -1.31 -9.28 -1.40
CA LEU A 139 -1.10 -8.96 -2.80
C LEU A 139 -1.55 -10.12 -3.71
N HIS A 140 -1.22 -11.35 -3.34
CA HIS A 140 -1.64 -12.54 -4.09
C HIS A 140 -3.17 -12.68 -4.13
N GLU A 141 -3.84 -12.38 -3.01
CA GLU A 141 -5.31 -12.47 -2.92
C GLU A 141 -6.06 -11.39 -3.72
N ILE A 142 -5.46 -10.21 -3.94
CA ILE A 142 -6.20 -9.10 -4.53
C ILE A 142 -5.83 -8.78 -5.97
N ILE A 143 -4.70 -9.28 -6.48
CA ILE A 143 -4.20 -8.88 -7.79
C ILE A 143 -5.21 -9.17 -8.91
N ASP A 144 -5.96 -10.26 -8.78
CA ASP A 144 -6.99 -10.67 -9.74
C ASP A 144 -8.26 -9.81 -9.67
N PHE A 145 -8.48 -9.11 -8.56
CA PHE A 145 -9.59 -8.16 -8.40
C PHE A 145 -9.27 -6.77 -8.95
N CYS A 146 -7.99 -6.47 -9.19
CA CYS A 146 -7.56 -5.17 -9.68
C CYS A 146 -7.70 -5.09 -11.20
N ASP A 147 -8.30 -3.98 -11.67
CA ASP A 147 -8.39 -3.71 -13.11
C ASP A 147 -7.03 -3.37 -13.71
N LEU A 148 -6.18 -2.72 -12.91
CA LEU A 148 -4.79 -2.42 -13.24
C LEU A 148 -3.92 -2.62 -12.01
N SER A 149 -2.82 -3.35 -12.14
CA SER A 149 -1.79 -3.43 -11.08
C SER A 149 -0.42 -3.13 -11.67
N ALA A 150 0.28 -2.15 -11.11
CA ALA A 150 1.65 -1.84 -11.42
C ALA A 150 2.55 -2.21 -10.24
N LEU A 151 3.51 -3.11 -10.45
CA LEU A 151 4.43 -3.55 -9.42
C LEU A 151 5.78 -2.84 -9.57
N TYR A 152 6.25 -2.30 -8.46
CA TYR A 152 7.50 -1.55 -8.37
C TYR A 152 8.47 -2.27 -7.42
N ASP A 153 9.71 -2.28 -7.82
CA ASP A 153 10.83 -2.69 -6.97
C ASP A 153 11.56 -1.45 -6.47
N ASN A 154 11.85 -1.44 -5.18
CA ASN A 154 12.64 -0.41 -4.53
C ASN A 154 13.71 -1.02 -3.63
N THR A 155 14.28 -2.16 -4.01
CA THR A 155 15.40 -2.79 -3.29
C THR A 155 16.62 -1.88 -3.34
N ASP A 156 17.12 -1.61 -4.53
CA ASP A 156 18.26 -0.71 -4.77
C ASP A 156 17.83 0.58 -5.46
N LYS A 157 17.20 0.44 -6.64
CA LYS A 157 16.73 1.55 -7.48
C LYS A 157 15.24 1.43 -7.71
N PHE A 158 14.54 2.53 -7.50
CA PHE A 158 13.11 2.59 -7.71
C PHE A 158 12.76 2.39 -9.20
N ARG A 159 12.04 1.31 -9.52
CA ARG A 159 11.65 0.99 -10.90
C ARG A 159 10.36 0.21 -10.96
N ARG A 160 9.51 0.49 -11.96
CA ARG A 160 8.38 -0.37 -12.31
C ARG A 160 8.89 -1.53 -13.16
N PHE A 161 8.54 -2.76 -12.79
CA PHE A 161 9.02 -3.95 -13.49
C PHE A 161 7.90 -4.87 -14.01
N ALA A 162 6.68 -4.81 -13.45
CA ALA A 162 5.56 -5.61 -13.92
C ALA A 162 4.27 -4.80 -13.99
N ILE A 163 3.40 -5.15 -14.94
CA ILE A 163 2.05 -4.61 -15.10
C ILE A 163 1.08 -5.79 -15.30
N TYR A 164 0.01 -5.78 -14.53
CA TYR A 164 -1.12 -6.68 -14.67
C TYR A 164 -2.37 -5.89 -15.09
N LYS A 165 -3.22 -6.51 -15.89
CA LYS A 165 -4.53 -5.98 -16.28
C LYS A 165 -5.57 -7.07 -16.06
N ASN A 166 -6.57 -6.80 -15.22
CA ASN A 166 -7.59 -7.78 -14.83
C ASN A 166 -6.99 -9.12 -14.35
N GLY A 167 -5.95 -9.08 -13.52
CA GLY A 167 -5.24 -10.25 -13.02
C GLY A 167 -4.21 -10.85 -13.99
N GLU A 168 -4.24 -10.53 -15.27
CA GLU A 168 -3.32 -11.08 -16.27
C GLU A 168 -2.02 -10.25 -16.38
N LEU A 169 -0.88 -10.92 -16.40
CA LEU A 169 0.44 -10.29 -16.58
C LEU A 169 0.61 -9.83 -18.03
N VAL A 170 0.56 -8.51 -18.26
CA VAL A 170 0.70 -7.92 -19.60
C VAL A 170 2.10 -7.38 -19.91
N ARG A 171 2.89 -7.12 -18.88
CA ARG A 171 4.28 -6.65 -19.03
C ARG A 171 5.14 -7.13 -17.88
N LEU A 172 6.34 -7.66 -18.22
CA LEU A 172 7.36 -8.04 -17.27
C LEU A 172 8.74 -7.60 -17.79
N SER A 173 9.53 -6.96 -16.94
CA SER A 173 10.91 -6.59 -17.26
C SER A 173 11.82 -7.81 -17.21
N LYS A 174 12.91 -7.78 -17.96
CA LYS A 174 13.92 -8.87 -17.94
C LYS A 174 14.57 -9.04 -16.57
N ASN A 175 14.81 -7.93 -15.87
CA ASN A 175 15.38 -7.96 -14.52
C ASN A 175 14.23 -8.02 -13.49
N ILE A 176 14.05 -9.19 -12.88
CA ILE A 176 12.98 -9.51 -11.95
C ILE A 176 13.53 -9.49 -10.52
N PRO A 177 12.95 -8.73 -9.56
CA PRO A 177 13.39 -8.72 -8.18
C PRO A 177 13.15 -10.05 -7.48
N GLU A 178 13.97 -10.36 -6.47
CA GLU A 178 13.92 -11.62 -5.74
C GLU A 178 12.63 -11.80 -4.97
N TRP A 179 12.13 -10.73 -4.33
CA TRP A 179 10.84 -10.78 -3.63
C TRP A 179 9.68 -11.20 -4.54
N TYR A 180 9.70 -10.77 -5.81
CA TYR A 180 8.65 -11.12 -6.76
C TYR A 180 8.77 -12.57 -7.24
N ARG A 181 9.97 -13.13 -7.41
CA ARG A 181 10.18 -14.54 -7.72
C ARG A 181 9.59 -15.41 -6.61
N LYS A 182 9.97 -15.15 -5.34
CA LYS A 182 9.45 -15.84 -4.16
C LYS A 182 7.93 -15.73 -4.05
N TRP A 183 7.40 -14.53 -4.31
CA TRP A 183 5.95 -14.29 -4.31
C TRP A 183 5.24 -15.14 -5.38
N ARG A 184 5.77 -15.21 -6.60
CA ARG A 184 5.21 -16.03 -7.70
C ARG A 184 5.26 -17.53 -7.41
N GLU A 185 6.25 -17.98 -6.68
CA GLU A 185 6.46 -19.36 -6.27
C GLU A 185 5.65 -19.74 -4.99
N GLY A 186 4.97 -18.80 -4.35
CA GLY A 186 4.10 -19.05 -3.19
C GLY A 186 4.84 -19.16 -1.85
N TYR A 187 5.99 -18.54 -1.70
CA TYR A 187 6.78 -18.57 -0.45
C TYR A 187 6.28 -17.60 0.65
N PHE A 188 5.11 -16.95 0.48
CA PHE A 188 4.57 -15.99 1.46
C PHE A 188 3.13 -16.31 1.85
#